data_7c5277e8ed28373437d8dbddbcc01e6d
#
_entry.id   7c5277e8ed28373437d8dbddbcc01e6d
#
_cell.length_a   1.000
_cell.length_b   1.000
_cell.length_c   1.000
_cell.angle_alpha   90.00
_cell.angle_beta   90.00
_cell.angle_gamma   90.00
#
_symmetry.space_group_name_H-M   'P 1'
#
loop_
_entity.id
_entity.type
_entity.pdbx_description
1 polymer ?
#
loop_
_entity_poly.entity_id
_entity_poly.type
_entity_poly.pdbx_seq_one_letter_code
_entity_poly.pdbx_strand_id
1 'polypeptide(L)'
;MIQITPQMRVLVAIEAVDGRKGIDSLARLCQEKLHSDPFSGCLFVFRSRRGTSIRVLVYDGQGFWLAQKRLSKGKFVWWPSGNESARRLEAHQAQLLLAAGNPETAAAPVWRRVS
;
A
#
# COMPACT_ATOMS: atom_id res chain seq x y z
N MET A 1 3.81 -13.78 3.91
CA MET A 1 2.77 -12.85 3.43
C MET A 1 2.37 -11.89 4.52
N ILE A 2 2.15 -10.65 4.18
CA ILE A 2 1.74 -9.64 5.15
C ILE A 2 0.26 -9.81 5.43
N GLN A 3 -0.08 -9.91 6.70
CA GLN A 3 -1.46 -10.04 7.12
C GLN A 3 -1.99 -8.67 7.51
N ILE A 4 -3.09 -8.26 6.89
CA ILE A 4 -3.69 -6.97 7.16
C ILE A 4 -4.90 -7.18 8.07
N THR A 5 -4.84 -6.56 9.24
CA THR A 5 -5.93 -6.64 10.20
C THR A 5 -6.78 -5.37 10.12
N PRO A 6 -8.02 -5.42 10.59
CA PRO A 6 -8.88 -4.23 10.56
C PRO A 6 -8.34 -3.04 11.36
N GLN A 7 -7.47 -3.31 12.34
CA GLN A 7 -6.90 -2.25 13.17
C GLN A 7 -5.71 -1.56 12.51
N MET A 8 -5.13 -2.14 11.47
CA MET A 8 -3.95 -1.57 10.85
C MET A 8 -4.35 -0.36 10.01
N ARG A 9 -3.52 0.69 10.10
CA ARG A 9 -3.64 1.82 9.21
C ARG A 9 -2.85 1.55 7.96
N VAL A 10 -3.43 1.87 6.82
CA VAL A 10 -2.79 1.69 5.53
C VAL A 10 -2.76 3.02 4.82
N LEU A 11 -1.57 3.44 4.41
CA LEU A 11 -1.38 4.64 3.62
C LEU A 11 -0.78 4.27 2.28
N VAL A 12 -1.42 4.74 1.21
CA VAL A 12 -0.97 4.46 -0.15
C VAL A 12 -0.39 5.74 -0.71
N ALA A 13 0.89 5.71 -1.08
CA ALA A 13 1.55 6.85 -1.70
C ALA A 13 0.98 7.06 -3.09
N ILE A 14 0.61 8.31 -3.39
CA ILE A 14 -0.04 8.60 -4.67
C ILE A 14 0.97 8.61 -5.80
N GLU A 15 2.13 9.23 -5.57
CA GLU A 15 3.17 9.27 -6.60
C GLU A 15 3.93 7.96 -6.68
N ALA A 16 4.25 7.56 -7.89
CA ALA A 16 5.07 6.39 -8.12
C ALA A 16 6.49 6.61 -7.61
N VAL A 17 7.15 5.54 -7.21
CA VAL A 17 8.53 5.60 -6.72
C VAL A 17 9.45 4.79 -7.62
N ASP A 18 10.73 5.17 -7.59
CA ASP A 18 11.77 4.42 -8.28
C ASP A 18 11.91 3.05 -7.60
N GLY A 19 11.86 2.00 -8.41
CA GLY A 19 11.96 0.63 -7.89
C GLY A 19 13.29 0.30 -7.25
N ARG A 20 14.29 1.16 -7.39
CA ARG A 20 15.60 0.95 -6.76
C ARG A 20 15.67 1.49 -5.33
N LYS A 21 14.65 2.20 -4.87
CA LYS A 21 14.65 2.72 -3.50
C LYS A 21 14.58 1.56 -2.51
N GLY A 22 15.48 1.58 -1.53
CA GLY A 22 15.50 0.58 -0.48
C GLY A 22 14.71 1.02 0.74
N ILE A 23 14.85 0.25 1.82
CA ILE A 23 14.10 0.49 3.06
C ILE A 23 14.36 1.89 3.60
N ASP A 24 15.63 2.30 3.69
CA ASP A 24 15.96 3.60 4.27
C ASP A 24 15.40 4.75 3.44
N SER A 25 15.47 4.63 2.12
CA SER A 25 14.94 5.65 1.23
C SER A 25 13.43 5.74 1.33
N LEU A 26 12.74 4.60 1.42
CA LEU A 26 11.29 4.60 1.55
C LEU A 26 10.84 5.12 2.92
N ALA A 27 11.58 4.77 3.98
CA ALA A 27 11.29 5.30 5.31
C ALA A 27 11.42 6.82 5.34
N ARG A 28 12.48 7.33 4.70
CA ARG A 28 12.68 8.79 4.60
C ARG A 28 11.56 9.44 3.79
N LEU A 29 11.11 8.78 2.73
CA LEU A 29 10.01 9.29 1.92
C LEU A 29 8.73 9.39 2.73
N CYS A 30 8.47 8.43 3.62
CA CYS A 30 7.32 8.51 4.52
C CYS A 30 7.36 9.77 5.36
N GLN A 31 8.54 10.12 5.89
CA GLN A 31 8.69 11.32 6.72
C GLN A 31 8.58 12.58 5.88
N GLU A 32 9.28 12.64 4.77
CA GLU A 32 9.44 13.88 4.00
C GLU A 32 8.27 14.17 3.07
N LYS A 33 7.71 13.15 2.44
CA LYS A 33 6.65 13.33 1.45
C LYS A 33 5.27 12.99 1.97
N LEU A 34 5.16 11.94 2.78
CA LEU A 34 3.87 11.51 3.30
C LEU A 34 3.58 12.10 4.67
N HIS A 35 4.54 12.80 5.26
CA HIS A 35 4.41 13.43 6.58
C HIS A 35 3.92 12.44 7.63
N SER A 36 4.46 11.24 7.58
CA SER A 36 4.05 10.15 8.46
C SER A 36 5.27 9.52 9.10
N ASP A 37 5.07 8.96 10.28
CA ASP A 37 6.14 8.30 11.01
C ASP A 37 6.31 6.88 10.49
N PRO A 38 7.46 6.54 9.87
CA PRO A 38 7.67 5.20 9.34
C PRO A 38 7.73 4.13 10.43
N PHE A 39 7.98 4.52 11.69
CA PHE A 39 8.05 3.57 12.81
C PHE A 39 6.69 3.35 13.48
N SER A 40 5.62 3.89 12.91
CA SER A 40 4.30 3.87 13.56
C SER A 40 3.58 2.53 13.50
N GLY A 41 4.07 1.59 12.69
CA GLY A 41 3.35 0.35 12.43
C GLY A 41 2.33 0.46 11.31
N CYS A 42 2.19 1.65 10.73
CA CYS A 42 1.35 1.85 9.57
C CYS A 42 1.92 1.08 8.37
N LEU A 43 1.04 0.53 7.56
CA LEU A 43 1.43 -0.16 6.36
C LEU A 43 1.50 0.85 5.22
N PHE A 44 2.70 1.06 4.69
CA PHE A 44 2.90 2.02 3.61
C PHE A 44 3.01 1.27 2.29
N VAL A 45 2.21 1.69 1.31
CA VAL A 45 2.16 1.01 0.00
C VAL A 45 2.62 1.98 -1.08
N PHE A 46 3.56 1.52 -1.90
CA PHE A 46 4.14 2.31 -2.99
C PHE A 46 4.00 1.54 -4.28
N ARG A 47 3.82 2.26 -5.39
CA ARG A 47 3.78 1.62 -6.72
C ARG A 47 4.99 2.01 -7.54
N SER A 48 5.36 1.14 -8.46
CA SER A 48 6.37 1.43 -9.46
C SER A 48 5.80 2.38 -10.52
N ARG A 49 6.70 3.04 -11.25
CA ARG A 49 6.27 3.98 -12.31
C ARG A 49 5.49 3.30 -13.41
N ARG A 50 5.81 2.04 -13.71
CA ARG A 50 5.08 1.29 -14.73
C ARG A 50 3.76 0.74 -14.25
N GLY A 51 3.52 0.75 -12.95
CA GLY A 51 2.30 0.19 -12.39
C GLY A 51 2.25 -1.31 -12.40
N THR A 52 3.39 -1.98 -12.55
CA THR A 52 3.47 -3.43 -12.60
C THR A 52 3.89 -4.05 -11.28
N SER A 53 4.36 -3.24 -10.34
CA SER A 53 4.75 -3.77 -9.03
C SER A 53 4.39 -2.78 -7.93
N ILE A 54 4.20 -3.33 -6.75
CA ILE A 54 3.98 -2.55 -5.53
C ILE A 54 4.94 -3.04 -4.47
N ARG A 55 5.23 -2.14 -3.53
CA ARG A 55 6.11 -2.44 -2.41
C ARG A 55 5.40 -1.99 -1.15
N VAL A 56 5.54 -2.79 -0.11
CA VAL A 56 4.88 -2.54 1.17
C VAL A 56 5.94 -2.46 2.25
N LEU A 57 5.95 -1.35 2.97
CA LEU A 57 6.89 -1.10 4.06
C LEU A 57 6.12 -1.04 5.36
N VAL A 58 6.57 -1.80 6.36
CA VAL A 58 5.95 -1.79 7.68
C VAL A 58 7.00 -2.06 8.75
N TYR A 59 6.92 -1.31 9.85
CA TYR A 59 7.80 -1.49 11.00
C TYR A 59 7.06 -2.33 12.04
N ASP A 60 7.69 -3.41 12.50
CA ASP A 60 7.05 -4.35 13.42
C ASP A 60 7.47 -4.21 14.87
N GLY A 61 8.17 -3.13 15.20
CA GLY A 61 8.69 -2.92 16.55
C GLY A 61 10.16 -3.33 16.69
N GLN A 62 10.66 -4.12 15.78
CA GLN A 62 12.04 -4.59 15.78
C GLN A 62 12.79 -4.15 14.54
N GLY A 63 12.12 -4.10 13.41
CA GLY A 63 12.74 -3.75 12.16
C GLY A 63 11.69 -3.52 11.09
N PHE A 64 12.17 -3.17 9.90
CA PHE A 64 11.28 -2.92 8.77
C PHE A 64 11.14 -4.17 7.91
N TRP A 65 9.91 -4.44 7.52
CA TRP A 65 9.61 -5.39 6.46
C TRP A 65 9.38 -4.63 5.17
N LEU A 66 10.02 -5.09 4.11
CA LEU A 66 9.77 -4.56 2.77
C LEU A 66 9.40 -5.72 1.88
N ALA A 67 8.13 -5.78 1.51
CA ALA A 67 7.63 -6.82 0.62
C ALA A 67 7.38 -6.21 -0.75
N GLN A 68 7.52 -7.02 -1.79
CA GLN A 68 7.29 -6.57 -3.15
C GLN A 68 6.45 -7.60 -3.88
N LYS A 69 5.48 -7.10 -4.64
CA LYS A 69 4.70 -7.94 -5.53
C LYS A 69 4.80 -7.36 -6.93
N ARG A 70 5.24 -8.19 -7.88
CA ARG A 70 5.30 -7.82 -9.29
C ARG A 70 4.34 -8.71 -10.05
N LEU A 71 3.45 -8.08 -10.81
CA LEU A 71 2.49 -8.84 -11.61
C LEU A 71 3.22 -9.51 -12.77
N SER A 72 2.87 -10.77 -13.04
CA SER A 72 3.44 -11.49 -14.17
C SER A 72 2.84 -11.00 -15.49
N LYS A 73 1.62 -10.46 -15.44
CA LYS A 73 0.95 -9.89 -16.59
C LYS A 73 0.17 -8.67 -16.17
N GLY A 74 0.11 -7.68 -17.06
CA GLY A 74 -0.72 -6.50 -16.84
C GLY A 74 -0.18 -5.56 -15.80
N LYS A 75 -1.06 -4.68 -15.35
CA LYS A 75 -0.75 -3.65 -14.38
C LYS A 75 -1.80 -3.65 -13.29
N PHE A 76 -1.47 -3.02 -12.17
CA PHE A 76 -2.48 -2.74 -11.16
C PHE A 76 -3.54 -1.83 -11.79
N VAL A 77 -4.80 -2.24 -11.70
CA VAL A 77 -5.89 -1.57 -12.43
C VAL A 77 -6.35 -0.30 -11.76
N TRP A 78 -5.98 -0.10 -10.52
CA TRP A 78 -6.42 1.06 -9.76
C TRP A 78 -5.28 1.60 -8.90
N TRP A 79 -5.20 2.92 -8.81
CA TRP A 79 -4.30 3.59 -7.87
C TRP A 79 -4.94 4.92 -7.50
N PRO A 80 -4.84 5.34 -6.23
CA PRO A 80 -5.41 6.62 -5.85
C PRO A 80 -4.72 7.77 -6.58
N SER A 81 -5.48 8.79 -6.88
CA SER A 81 -4.97 9.99 -7.53
C SER A 81 -5.51 11.21 -6.79
N GLY A 82 -4.85 12.34 -6.98
CA GLY A 82 -5.27 13.57 -6.33
C GLY A 82 -4.07 14.44 -6.04
N ASN A 83 -4.31 15.52 -5.31
CA ASN A 83 -3.26 16.47 -4.97
C ASN A 83 -2.57 16.15 -3.64
N GLU A 84 -3.12 15.24 -2.86
CA GLU A 84 -2.48 14.82 -1.61
C GLU A 84 -1.32 13.88 -1.90
N SER A 85 -0.44 13.69 -0.93
CA SER A 85 0.72 12.83 -1.10
C SER A 85 0.40 11.36 -0.85
N ALA A 86 -0.64 11.09 -0.06
CA ALA A 86 -1.03 9.74 0.29
C ALA A 86 -2.52 9.67 0.56
N ARG A 87 -3.07 8.48 0.41
CA ARG A 87 -4.48 8.22 0.73
C ARG A 87 -4.57 7.05 1.69
N ARG A 88 -5.39 7.22 2.72
CA ARG A 88 -5.67 6.15 3.66
C ARG A 88 -6.68 5.19 3.08
N LEU A 89 -6.44 3.90 3.23
CA LEU A 89 -7.38 2.86 2.84
C LEU A 89 -7.80 2.05 4.06
N GLU A 90 -9.04 1.56 4.01
CA GLU A 90 -9.50 0.57 4.98
C GLU A 90 -8.84 -0.77 4.68
N ALA A 91 -8.82 -1.65 5.69
CA ALA A 91 -8.14 -2.94 5.54
C ALA A 91 -8.67 -3.74 4.34
N HIS A 92 -10.00 -3.79 4.16
CA HIS A 92 -10.55 -4.55 3.05
C HIS A 92 -10.21 -3.94 1.69
N GLN A 93 -10.12 -2.61 1.62
CA GLN A 93 -9.69 -1.93 0.40
C GLN A 93 -8.23 -2.22 0.09
N ALA A 94 -7.40 -2.22 1.14
CA ALA A 94 -5.98 -2.52 0.97
C ALA A 94 -5.77 -3.96 0.48
N GLN A 95 -6.54 -4.91 1.01
CA GLN A 95 -6.45 -6.29 0.56
C GLN A 95 -6.80 -6.42 -0.92
N LEU A 96 -7.82 -5.68 -1.37
CA LEU A 96 -8.19 -5.68 -2.78
C LEU A 96 -7.09 -5.07 -3.65
N LEU A 97 -6.52 -3.98 -3.20
CA LEU A 97 -5.41 -3.36 -3.94
C LEU A 97 -4.23 -4.32 -4.06
N LEU A 98 -3.86 -4.99 -2.97
CA LEU A 98 -2.73 -5.92 -2.99
C LEU A 98 -3.02 -7.14 -3.87
N ALA A 99 -4.29 -7.44 -4.09
CA ALA A 99 -4.70 -8.51 -5.01
C ALA A 99 -4.90 -8.00 -6.43
N ALA A 100 -4.50 -6.76 -6.72
CA ALA A 100 -4.61 -6.11 -8.01
C ALA A 100 -6.05 -5.82 -8.42
N GLY A 101 -6.96 -5.72 -7.44
CA GLY A 101 -8.34 -5.33 -7.68
C GLY A 101 -8.55 -3.83 -7.57
N ASN A 102 -9.80 -3.41 -7.71
CA ASN A 102 -10.19 -2.00 -7.60
C ASN A 102 -10.92 -1.77 -6.27
N PRO A 103 -10.27 -1.13 -5.30
CA PRO A 103 -10.90 -0.90 -3.99
C PRO A 103 -12.16 -0.04 -4.05
N GLU A 104 -12.29 0.79 -5.06
CA GLU A 104 -13.45 1.68 -5.16
C GLU A 104 -14.73 0.96 -5.51
N THR A 105 -14.63 -0.24 -6.09
CA THR A 105 -15.81 -1.03 -6.39
C THR A 105 -16.23 -1.92 -5.24
N ALA A 106 -15.42 -1.94 -4.16
CA ALA A 106 -15.68 -2.83 -3.06
C ALA A 106 -16.63 -2.20 -2.08
N ALA A 107 -17.74 -2.83 -1.87
CA ALA A 107 -18.54 -2.54 -0.71
C ALA A 107 -17.85 -3.12 0.51
N ALA A 108 -18.22 -2.67 1.67
CA ALA A 108 -17.81 -3.34 2.88
C ALA A 108 -18.23 -4.80 2.74
N PRO A 109 -17.46 -5.67 3.34
CA PRO A 109 -17.63 -7.08 3.15
C PRO A 109 -18.98 -7.56 3.53
N VAL A 110 -19.80 -7.66 2.57
CA VAL A 110 -21.08 -8.04 2.85
C VAL A 110 -21.34 -9.20 2.14
N TRP A 111 -20.55 -9.41 1.23
CA TRP A 111 -20.65 -10.47 0.50
C TRP A 111 -20.89 -11.64 1.30
N ARG A 112 -20.83 -11.36 2.31
CA ARG A 112 -20.95 -12.38 3.06
C ARG A 112 -22.25 -12.91 3.00
N ARG A 113 -22.86 -12.61 2.39
CA ARG A 113 -23.76 -13.10 2.16
C ARG A 113 -23.82 -13.87 1.33
N VAL A 114 -23.69 -14.33 1.37
CA VAL A 114 -23.72 -15.02 0.76
C VAL A 114 -24.26 -15.48 0.38
N SER A 115 -24.65 -15.48 0.32
CA SER A 115 -25.18 -16.00 0.06
C SER A 115 -25.37 -16.42 -0.48
#